data_c1a41f938f12b72e30a45a9fa879dbaa
#
_entry.id   c1a41f938f12b72e30a45a9fa879dbaa
#
_cell.length_a   1.000
_cell.length_b   1.000
_cell.length_c   1.000
_cell.angle_alpha   90.00
_cell.angle_beta   90.00
_cell.angle_gamma   90.00
#
_symmetry.space_group_name_H-M   'P 1'
#
loop_
_entity.id
_entity.type
_entity.pdbx_description
1 polymer ?
#
loop_
_entity_poly.entity_id
_entity_poly.type
_entity_poly.pdbx_seq_one_letter_code
_entity_poly.pdbx_strand_id
1 'polypeptide(L)'
;MGAIVTTEMADGSGHTRIPIVGLQIVVDRYVEYLREDLATSRKAAEWVERNIIRRSNRELVVAVCCDSGGRATYIDVVAKGTVNCCLASVVEIFKVAIISNAVNIILFHNHPCGDPTPSAKDEETTKRVREVGELLDIGLLDHIIIGSDGAYYSFMENNVAGGSPDGA
;
A
#
# COMPACT_ATOMS: atom_id res chain seq x y z
N MET A 1 -6.68 -17.28 7.27
CA MET A 1 -5.97 -18.31 8.08
C MET A 1 -4.75 -18.71 7.29
N GLY A 2 -3.61 -18.03 7.52
CA GLY A 2 -2.38 -18.29 6.79
C GLY A 2 -1.85 -19.69 7.08
N ALA A 3 -1.44 -20.41 6.04
CA ALA A 3 -0.79 -21.70 6.22
C ALA A 3 0.54 -21.50 6.97
N ILE A 4 0.61 -22.01 8.17
CA ILE A 4 1.86 -22.09 8.93
C ILE A 4 2.65 -23.25 8.34
N VAL A 5 3.70 -22.95 7.58
CA VAL A 5 4.67 -23.96 7.17
C VAL A 5 5.54 -24.28 8.39
N THR A 6 5.25 -25.38 9.06
CA THR A 6 6.15 -25.92 10.06
C THR A 6 7.34 -26.58 9.36
N THR A 7 8.52 -26.00 9.48
CA THR A 7 9.77 -26.68 9.12
C THR A 7 10.00 -27.81 10.12
N GLU A 8 9.75 -29.05 9.72
CA GLU A 8 10.19 -30.20 10.50
C GLU A 8 11.72 -30.25 10.56
N MET A 9 12.22 -30.20 11.76
CA MET A 9 13.63 -30.24 12.07
C MET A 9 14.21 -31.64 11.84
N ALA A 10 15.54 -31.71 11.69
CA ALA A 10 16.34 -32.87 11.37
C ALA A 10 15.90 -34.17 12.06
N ASP A 11 15.81 -35.25 11.30
CA ASP A 11 15.44 -36.61 11.74
C ASP A 11 16.56 -37.38 12.43
N GLY A 12 17.61 -36.74 12.89
CA GLY A 12 18.76 -37.38 13.53
C GLY A 12 19.75 -38.05 12.57
N SER A 13 19.45 -38.07 11.25
CA SER A 13 20.33 -38.65 10.21
C SER A 13 21.40 -37.69 9.70
N GLY A 14 21.42 -36.44 10.19
CA GLY A 14 22.29 -35.37 9.71
C GLY A 14 21.81 -34.71 8.41
N HIS A 15 20.67 -35.14 7.86
CA HIS A 15 20.03 -34.46 6.70
C HIS A 15 19.03 -33.41 7.14
N THR A 16 19.12 -32.23 6.55
CA THR A 16 18.12 -31.16 6.73
C THR A 16 17.16 -31.18 5.55
N ARG A 17 15.86 -31.23 5.81
CA ARG A 17 14.82 -31.11 4.77
C ARG A 17 14.52 -29.64 4.51
N ILE A 18 14.58 -29.23 3.26
CA ILE A 18 14.21 -27.87 2.82
C ILE A 18 12.92 -27.99 2.00
N PRO A 19 11.81 -27.32 2.40
CA PRO A 19 10.58 -27.39 1.66
C PRO A 19 10.70 -26.62 0.32
N ILE A 20 10.16 -27.18 -0.74
CA ILE A 20 9.87 -26.45 -1.97
C ILE A 20 8.46 -25.87 -1.83
N VAL A 21 8.33 -24.56 -1.87
CA VAL A 21 7.07 -23.87 -1.62
C VAL A 21 6.54 -23.19 -2.86
N GLY A 22 5.20 -23.11 -2.98
CA GLY A 22 4.49 -22.23 -3.91
C GLY A 22 3.85 -21.08 -3.15
N LEU A 23 3.72 -19.92 -3.78
CA LEU A 23 3.01 -18.76 -3.23
C LEU A 23 1.62 -18.68 -3.86
N GLN A 24 0.64 -18.33 -3.05
CA GLN A 24 -0.75 -18.21 -3.46
C GLN A 24 -1.38 -17.00 -2.78
N ILE A 25 -2.13 -16.20 -3.57
CA ILE A 25 -2.97 -15.12 -3.04
C ILE A 25 -4.29 -15.75 -2.57
N VAL A 26 -4.64 -15.49 -1.32
CA VAL A 26 -5.95 -15.89 -0.75
C VAL A 26 -6.83 -14.64 -0.72
N VAL A 27 -7.98 -14.70 -1.38
CA VAL A 27 -8.95 -13.60 -1.42
C VAL A 27 -9.83 -13.65 -0.17
N ASP A 28 -9.73 -12.64 0.69
CA ASP A 28 -10.58 -12.52 1.88
C ASP A 28 -12.00 -12.07 1.54
N ARG A 29 -12.12 -11.07 0.67
CA ARG A 29 -13.40 -10.52 0.21
C ARG A 29 -13.24 -9.75 -1.09
N TYR A 30 -14.35 -9.48 -1.76
CA TYR A 30 -14.40 -8.59 -2.92
C TYR A 30 -14.97 -7.24 -2.53
N VAL A 31 -14.49 -6.18 -3.18
CA VAL A 31 -15.09 -4.85 -3.18
C VAL A 31 -15.33 -4.43 -4.63
N GLU A 32 -16.45 -3.75 -4.86
CA GLU A 32 -16.79 -3.24 -6.18
C GLU A 32 -16.21 -1.82 -6.35
N TYR A 33 -15.67 -1.54 -7.53
CA TYR A 33 -15.22 -0.21 -7.90
C TYR A 33 -15.48 0.06 -9.38
N LEU A 34 -15.67 1.34 -9.71
CA LEU A 34 -15.65 1.82 -11.07
C LEU A 34 -14.26 2.42 -11.38
N ARG A 35 -13.81 2.31 -12.63
CA ARG A 35 -12.52 2.89 -13.01
C ARG A 35 -12.41 4.38 -12.67
N GLU A 36 -13.52 5.10 -12.73
CA GLU A 36 -13.61 6.52 -12.36
C GLU A 36 -13.36 6.78 -10.88
N ASP A 37 -13.54 5.79 -9.99
CA ASP A 37 -13.30 5.91 -8.55
C ASP A 37 -11.81 6.13 -8.23
N LEU A 38 -10.91 5.71 -9.11
CA LEU A 38 -9.47 5.90 -8.95
C LEU A 38 -8.87 6.89 -9.97
N ALA A 39 -9.71 7.64 -10.69
CA ALA A 39 -9.27 8.53 -11.76
C ALA A 39 -8.60 9.81 -11.28
N THR A 40 -8.82 10.21 -10.03
CA THR A 40 -8.18 11.36 -9.39
C THR A 40 -7.90 11.05 -7.93
N SER A 41 -6.90 11.71 -7.32
CA SER A 41 -6.55 11.49 -5.92
C SER A 41 -7.74 11.72 -4.99
N ARG A 42 -8.58 12.74 -5.25
CA ARG A 42 -9.82 12.99 -4.51
C ARG A 42 -10.79 11.81 -4.55
N LYS A 43 -11.15 11.32 -5.74
CA LYS A 43 -12.07 10.19 -5.90
C LYS A 43 -11.52 8.93 -5.27
N ALA A 44 -10.22 8.68 -5.44
CA ALA A 44 -9.54 7.55 -4.85
C ALA A 44 -9.56 7.61 -3.31
N ALA A 45 -9.31 8.77 -2.71
CA ALA A 45 -9.42 8.98 -1.27
C ALA A 45 -10.83 8.70 -0.75
N GLU A 46 -11.86 9.28 -1.40
CA GLU A 46 -13.27 9.08 -1.05
C GLU A 46 -13.70 7.61 -1.16
N TRP A 47 -13.24 6.93 -2.22
CA TRP A 47 -13.57 5.52 -2.44
C TRP A 47 -12.91 4.62 -1.40
N VAL A 48 -11.61 4.81 -1.11
CA VAL A 48 -10.87 4.03 -0.12
C VAL A 48 -11.41 4.28 1.29
N GLU A 49 -11.73 5.55 1.63
CA GLU A 49 -12.35 5.87 2.91
C GLU A 49 -13.67 5.11 3.10
N ARG A 50 -14.55 5.15 2.10
CA ARG A 50 -15.88 4.55 2.17
C ARG A 50 -15.86 3.02 2.23
N ASN A 51 -14.98 2.38 1.46
CA ASN A 51 -15.03 0.93 1.23
C ASN A 51 -14.01 0.14 2.05
N ILE A 52 -12.88 0.74 2.41
CA ILE A 52 -11.76 0.06 3.07
C ILE A 52 -11.54 0.57 4.49
N ILE A 53 -11.31 1.86 4.67
CA ILE A 53 -10.96 2.47 5.96
C ILE A 53 -12.18 2.54 6.88
N ARG A 54 -13.34 2.97 6.35
CA ARG A 54 -14.64 2.99 7.06
C ARG A 54 -14.59 3.68 8.42
N ARG A 55 -13.99 4.86 8.48
CA ARG A 55 -13.82 5.63 9.73
C ARG A 55 -13.09 4.84 10.83
N SER A 56 -12.07 4.09 10.45
CA SER A 56 -11.23 3.38 11.41
C SER A 56 -10.66 4.36 12.43
N ASN A 57 -10.78 4.01 13.71
CA ASN A 57 -10.10 4.73 14.79
C ASN A 57 -8.62 4.35 14.92
N ARG A 58 -8.13 3.53 14.02
CA ARG A 58 -6.72 3.12 13.93
C ARG A 58 -6.16 3.59 12.59
N GLU A 59 -4.90 3.88 12.60
CA GLU A 59 -4.16 4.13 11.38
C GLU A 59 -4.06 2.84 10.56
N LEU A 60 -4.46 2.89 9.31
CA LEU A 60 -4.37 1.80 8.34
C LEU A 60 -3.48 2.25 7.21
N VAL A 61 -2.64 1.35 6.72
CA VAL A 61 -1.93 1.53 5.46
C VAL A 61 -2.50 0.54 4.45
N VAL A 62 -2.94 1.06 3.31
CA VAL A 62 -3.59 0.31 2.25
C VAL A 62 -2.80 0.48 0.96
N ALA A 63 -2.45 -0.63 0.32
CA ALA A 63 -1.86 -0.64 -1.01
C ALA A 63 -2.89 -1.10 -2.03
N VAL A 64 -3.10 -0.31 -3.07
CA VAL A 64 -3.91 -0.67 -4.24
C VAL A 64 -2.96 -1.00 -5.37
N CYS A 65 -2.92 -2.26 -5.79
CA CYS A 65 -2.12 -2.75 -6.90
C CYS A 65 -2.84 -2.49 -8.22
N CYS A 66 -2.12 -1.98 -9.22
CA CYS A 66 -2.67 -1.64 -10.52
C CYS A 66 -1.94 -2.34 -11.66
N ASP A 67 -2.67 -2.62 -12.74
CA ASP A 67 -2.11 -3.08 -14.01
C ASP A 67 -1.51 -1.92 -14.82
N SER A 68 -0.94 -2.22 -16.00
CA SER A 68 -0.37 -1.23 -16.92
C SER A 68 -1.39 -0.19 -17.44
N GLY A 69 -2.67 -0.49 -17.37
CA GLY A 69 -3.76 0.42 -17.74
C GLY A 69 -4.26 1.27 -16.56
N GLY A 70 -3.62 1.17 -15.39
CA GLY A 70 -4.03 1.88 -14.17
C GLY A 70 -5.31 1.35 -13.53
N ARG A 71 -5.72 0.10 -13.85
CA ARG A 71 -6.88 -0.54 -13.22
C ARG A 71 -6.44 -1.25 -11.95
N ALA A 72 -7.19 -1.07 -10.87
CA ALA A 72 -6.95 -1.81 -9.64
C ALA A 72 -7.20 -3.30 -9.86
N THR A 73 -6.24 -4.12 -9.46
CA THR A 73 -6.28 -5.57 -9.54
C THR A 73 -6.41 -6.21 -8.17
N TYR A 74 -5.71 -5.68 -7.18
CA TYR A 74 -5.71 -6.16 -5.80
C TYR A 74 -5.63 -5.00 -4.83
N ILE A 75 -6.17 -5.23 -3.64
CA ILE A 75 -6.09 -4.29 -2.51
C ILE A 75 -5.60 -5.08 -1.30
N ASP A 76 -4.59 -4.54 -0.63
CA ASP A 76 -4.09 -5.10 0.62
C ASP A 76 -4.13 -4.05 1.74
N VAL A 77 -4.60 -4.45 2.91
CA VAL A 77 -4.45 -3.67 4.13
C VAL A 77 -3.13 -4.06 4.78
N VAL A 78 -2.07 -3.42 4.31
CA VAL A 78 -0.67 -3.75 4.59
C VAL A 78 -0.34 -3.67 6.09
N ALA A 79 -0.89 -2.66 6.76
CA ALA A 79 -0.62 -2.46 8.18
C ALA A 79 -1.85 -1.88 8.90
N LYS A 80 -1.96 -2.27 10.17
CA LYS A 80 -2.95 -1.81 11.14
C LYS A 80 -2.21 -1.33 12.38
N GLY A 81 -2.09 -0.02 12.52
CA GLY A 81 -1.38 0.58 13.64
C GLY A 81 -2.17 0.68 14.93
N THR A 82 -1.51 1.14 15.97
CA THR A 82 -2.15 1.72 17.17
C THR A 82 -2.52 3.17 16.89
N VAL A 83 -3.26 3.81 17.80
CA VAL A 83 -3.78 5.19 17.64
C VAL A 83 -2.69 6.23 17.27
N ASN A 84 -1.42 5.94 17.51
CA ASN A 84 -0.31 6.89 17.35
C ASN A 84 0.83 6.42 16.44
N CYS A 85 0.77 5.23 15.85
CA CYS A 85 1.86 4.75 14.99
C CYS A 85 1.44 3.57 14.12
N CYS A 86 1.48 3.75 12.82
CA CYS A 86 1.48 2.65 11.85
C CYS A 86 2.82 2.63 11.11
N LEU A 87 3.54 1.52 11.21
CA LEU A 87 4.78 1.29 10.49
C LEU A 87 4.54 0.19 9.46
N ALA A 88 4.12 0.58 8.26
CA ALA A 88 4.20 -0.34 7.14
C ALA A 88 5.66 -0.43 6.69
N SER A 89 6.25 -1.61 6.75
CA SER A 89 7.55 -1.80 6.14
C SER A 89 7.39 -1.79 4.61
N VAL A 90 8.39 -1.28 3.90
CA VAL A 90 8.41 -1.29 2.43
C VAL A 90 8.25 -2.72 1.88
N VAL A 91 8.78 -3.73 2.58
CA VAL A 91 8.63 -5.14 2.23
C VAL A 91 7.15 -5.57 2.26
N GLU A 92 6.40 -5.17 3.28
CA GLU A 92 4.96 -5.49 3.38
C GLU A 92 4.17 -4.80 2.26
N ILE A 93 4.49 -3.54 1.92
CA ILE A 93 3.84 -2.80 0.84
C ILE A 93 4.03 -3.51 -0.51
N PHE A 94 5.24 -3.97 -0.83
CA PHE A 94 5.53 -4.59 -2.12
C PHE A 94 5.22 -6.10 -2.17
N LYS A 95 4.98 -6.75 -1.05
CA LYS A 95 4.71 -8.20 -1.01
C LYS A 95 3.57 -8.62 -1.95
N VAL A 96 2.41 -8.00 -1.81
CA VAL A 96 1.24 -8.30 -2.67
C VAL A 96 1.48 -7.80 -4.08
N ALA A 97 2.09 -6.63 -4.27
CA ALA A 97 2.40 -6.09 -5.59
C ALA A 97 3.27 -7.04 -6.42
N ILE A 98 4.31 -7.62 -5.82
CA ILE A 98 5.20 -8.59 -6.49
C ILE A 98 4.43 -9.87 -6.84
N ILE A 99 3.69 -10.46 -5.88
CA ILE A 99 2.99 -11.72 -6.08
C ILE A 99 1.86 -11.56 -7.12
N SER A 100 1.24 -10.38 -7.19
CA SER A 100 0.15 -10.08 -8.12
C SER A 100 0.61 -9.59 -9.50
N ASN A 101 1.92 -9.47 -9.74
CA ASN A 101 2.49 -8.87 -10.94
C ASN A 101 1.96 -7.45 -11.21
N ALA A 102 1.81 -6.65 -10.17
CA ALA A 102 1.41 -5.27 -10.31
C ALA A 102 2.47 -4.46 -11.07
N VAL A 103 2.04 -3.54 -11.92
CA VAL A 103 2.91 -2.59 -12.62
C VAL A 103 3.04 -1.30 -11.82
N ASN A 104 1.99 -0.94 -11.09
CA ASN A 104 1.96 0.25 -10.26
C ASN A 104 1.22 -0.02 -8.95
N ILE A 105 1.48 0.85 -7.97
CA ILE A 105 0.72 0.90 -6.71
C ILE A 105 0.25 2.32 -6.43
N ILE A 106 -0.88 2.42 -5.72
CA ILE A 106 -1.32 3.64 -5.02
C ILE A 106 -1.31 3.30 -3.54
N LEU A 107 -0.62 4.10 -2.75
CA LEU A 107 -0.55 3.93 -1.30
C LEU A 107 -1.53 4.89 -0.62
N PHE A 108 -2.23 4.39 0.37
CA PHE A 108 -3.13 5.19 1.20
C PHE A 108 -2.83 4.94 2.67
N HIS A 109 -2.98 5.96 3.48
CA HIS A 109 -3.16 5.80 4.91
C HIS A 109 -4.10 6.87 5.46
N ASN A 110 -4.73 6.59 6.58
CA ASN A 110 -5.59 7.56 7.25
C ASN A 110 -4.93 8.10 8.51
N HIS A 111 -5.21 9.36 8.80
CA HIS A 111 -4.92 9.99 10.08
C HIS A 111 -6.19 10.02 10.94
N PRO A 112 -6.29 9.21 12.01
CA PRO A 112 -7.48 9.22 12.88
C PRO A 112 -7.73 10.55 13.59
N CYS A 113 -6.71 11.43 13.69
CA CYS A 113 -6.86 12.79 14.20
C CYS A 113 -7.65 13.71 13.26
N GLY A 114 -7.79 13.31 11.98
CA GLY A 114 -8.55 14.02 10.96
C GLY A 114 -7.74 15.00 10.11
N ASP A 115 -6.54 15.39 10.51
CA ASP A 115 -5.67 16.27 9.72
C ASP A 115 -4.83 15.44 8.74
N PRO A 116 -4.98 15.61 7.41
CA PRO A 116 -4.23 14.86 6.41
C PRO A 116 -2.82 15.41 6.15
N THR A 117 -2.37 16.40 6.91
CA THR A 117 -1.02 16.96 6.75
C THR A 117 0.04 15.87 6.97
N PRO A 118 0.96 15.66 5.99
CA PRO A 118 1.99 14.63 6.12
C PRO A 118 2.96 14.93 7.26
N SER A 119 3.30 13.89 8.00
CA SER A 119 4.42 13.95 8.94
C SER A 119 5.75 13.73 8.21
N ALA A 120 6.87 14.09 8.85
CA ALA A 120 8.21 13.80 8.32
C ALA A 120 8.43 12.32 8.01
N LYS A 121 7.73 11.44 8.75
CA LYS A 121 7.77 10.00 8.55
C LYS A 121 7.00 9.55 7.32
N ASP A 122 5.88 10.21 7.00
CA ASP A 122 5.11 9.94 5.78
C ASP A 122 5.92 10.34 4.55
N GLU A 123 6.63 11.46 4.63
CA GLU A 123 7.55 11.91 3.59
C GLU A 123 8.70 10.91 3.38
N GLU A 124 9.35 10.46 4.47
CA GLU A 124 10.40 9.45 4.42
C GLU A 124 9.88 8.13 3.83
N THR A 125 8.71 7.68 4.28
CA THR A 125 8.07 6.45 3.77
C THR A 125 7.78 6.58 2.27
N THR A 126 7.20 7.69 1.84
CA THR A 126 6.90 7.96 0.44
C THR A 126 8.16 7.90 -0.43
N LYS A 127 9.22 8.55 0.03
CA LYS A 127 10.52 8.55 -0.65
C LYS A 127 11.07 7.13 -0.78
N ARG A 128 11.10 6.37 0.31
CA ARG A 128 11.60 4.98 0.31
C ARG A 128 10.77 4.05 -0.57
N VAL A 129 9.44 4.19 -0.55
CA VAL A 129 8.55 3.39 -1.41
C VAL A 129 8.82 3.71 -2.88
N ARG A 130 9.03 4.98 -3.25
CA ARG A 130 9.37 5.38 -4.61
C ARG A 130 10.72 4.79 -5.05
N GLU A 131 11.77 4.93 -4.24
CA GLU A 131 13.10 4.38 -4.52
C GLU A 131 13.08 2.86 -4.71
N VAL A 132 12.38 2.13 -3.85
CA VAL A 132 12.26 0.67 -3.97
C VAL A 132 11.38 0.28 -5.16
N GLY A 133 10.31 1.03 -5.43
CA GLY A 133 9.46 0.83 -6.59
C GLY A 133 10.23 0.94 -7.91
N GLU A 134 11.13 1.92 -8.02
CA GLU A 134 12.03 2.07 -9.18
C GLU A 134 12.95 0.85 -9.36
N LEU A 135 13.48 0.28 -8.27
CA LEU A 135 14.32 -0.93 -8.33
C LEU A 135 13.54 -2.20 -8.71
N LEU A 136 12.25 -2.23 -8.43
CA LEU A 136 11.38 -3.39 -8.69
C LEU A 136 10.58 -3.26 -10.00
N ASP A 137 10.73 -2.16 -10.73
CA ASP A 137 9.87 -1.80 -11.87
C ASP A 137 8.37 -1.74 -11.51
N ILE A 138 8.05 -1.34 -10.27
CA ILE A 138 6.68 -1.16 -9.77
C ILE A 138 6.51 0.31 -9.36
N GLY A 139 5.86 1.11 -10.19
CA GLY A 139 5.73 2.55 -9.97
C GLY A 139 4.81 2.90 -8.79
N LEU A 140 5.20 3.90 -7.98
CA LEU A 140 4.29 4.55 -7.03
C LEU A 140 3.55 5.68 -7.75
N LEU A 141 2.27 5.46 -8.11
CA LEU A 141 1.44 6.48 -8.78
C LEU A 141 1.11 7.64 -7.85
N ASP A 142 0.73 7.35 -6.63
CA ASP A 142 0.45 8.36 -5.61
C ASP A 142 0.58 7.77 -4.20
N HIS A 143 0.80 8.62 -3.22
CA HIS A 143 0.59 8.34 -1.81
C HIS A 143 -0.42 9.37 -1.29
N ILE A 144 -1.55 8.89 -0.78
CA ILE A 144 -2.68 9.70 -0.38
C ILE A 144 -2.93 9.52 1.12
N ILE A 145 -2.89 10.61 1.85
CA ILE A 145 -3.25 10.65 3.26
C ILE A 145 -4.71 11.08 3.36
N ILE A 146 -5.50 10.31 4.12
CA ILE A 146 -6.94 10.54 4.30
C ILE A 146 -7.18 11.09 5.70
N GLY A 147 -7.78 12.28 5.76
CA GLY A 147 -8.22 12.94 6.97
C GLY A 147 -9.71 12.72 7.23
N SER A 148 -10.33 13.61 8.03
CA SER A 148 -11.76 13.62 8.27
C SER A 148 -12.51 14.47 7.23
N ASP A 149 -13.83 14.25 7.13
CA ASP A 149 -14.76 15.09 6.37
C ASP A 149 -14.38 15.31 4.89
N GLY A 150 -13.74 14.30 4.27
CA GLY A 150 -13.31 14.35 2.88
C GLY A 150 -12.00 15.12 2.66
N ALA A 151 -11.31 15.52 3.73
CA ALA A 151 -9.96 16.07 3.63
C ALA A 151 -8.96 15.00 3.22
N TYR A 152 -8.05 15.33 2.32
CA TYR A 152 -6.97 14.45 1.90
C TYR A 152 -5.74 15.26 1.51
N TYR A 153 -4.59 14.59 1.50
CA TYR A 153 -3.34 15.10 0.95
C TYR A 153 -2.79 14.08 -0.06
N SER A 154 -2.45 14.52 -1.26
CA SER A 154 -1.81 13.71 -2.31
C SER A 154 -0.38 14.18 -2.51
N PHE A 155 0.56 13.27 -2.40
CA PHE A 155 1.97 13.58 -2.67
C PHE A 155 2.22 13.88 -4.16
N MET A 156 1.46 13.25 -5.06
CA MET A 156 1.56 13.53 -6.49
C MET A 156 1.09 14.96 -6.80
N GLU A 157 -0.11 15.35 -6.35
CA GLU A 157 -0.67 16.68 -6.61
C GLU A 157 0.21 17.80 -6.05
N ASN A 158 0.79 17.60 -4.85
CA ASN A 158 1.62 18.61 -4.20
C ASN A 158 3.04 18.67 -4.77
N ASN A 159 3.61 17.56 -5.26
CA ASN A 159 4.91 17.59 -5.95
C ASN A 159 4.82 18.26 -7.32
N VAL A 160 3.71 18.12 -8.04
CA VAL A 160 3.47 18.83 -9.30
C VAL A 160 3.31 20.34 -9.07
N ALA A 161 2.68 20.73 -7.95
CA ALA A 161 2.52 22.14 -7.57
C ALA A 161 3.81 22.78 -7.06
N GLY A 162 4.76 21.98 -6.53
CA GLY A 162 6.04 22.43 -5.98
C GLY A 162 7.25 22.31 -6.92
N GLY A 163 7.04 21.90 -8.16
CA GLY A 163 8.11 21.72 -9.15
C GLY A 163 8.80 23.03 -9.50
N SER A 164 9.95 23.31 -8.85
CA SER A 164 10.93 24.26 -9.36
C SER A 164 11.42 23.81 -10.74
N PRO A 165 11.53 24.72 -11.71
CA PRO A 165 12.17 24.45 -12.99
C PRO A 165 13.70 24.61 -12.82
N ASP A 166 14.36 23.63 -12.22
CA ASP A 166 15.83 23.60 -12.23
C ASP A 166 16.29 22.32 -12.92
N GLY A 167 16.47 22.42 -14.20
CA GLY A 167 17.00 21.41 -15.07
C GLY A 167 17.31 21.96 -16.44
N ALA A 168 18.24 22.93 -16.51
CA ALA A 168 18.93 23.25 -17.75
C ALA A 168 20.35 22.70 -17.68
#